data_1d01411518bab094d354ae8e6d0cd60a
#
_entry.id   1d01411518bab094d354ae8e6d0cd60a
#
_cell.length_a   1.000
_cell.length_b   1.000
_cell.length_c   1.000
_cell.angle_alpha   90.00
_cell.angle_beta   90.00
_cell.angle_gamma   90.00
#
_symmetry.space_group_name_H-M   'P 1'
#
loop_
_entity.id
_entity.type
_entity.pdbx_description
1 polymer ?
#
loop_
_entity_poly.entity_id
_entity_poly.type
_entity_poly.pdbx_seq_one_letter_code
_entity_poly.pdbx_strand_id
1 'polypeptide(L)'
;MADEIEFGTGGWRAIIADTFTRLNVERVAQALADRIHDENQEHRPVVIGYDQRFLSPEFAWWAAEVLAGNDIVVRIIDRPAPTPMIMWTVRDLGCAYGMAVTASHNPATYNGLKVFTEGGRDAKVEITEPIQHRANSISPKDIRRVHRTDAVSYTHLTLP
;
A
#
# COMPACT_ATOMS: atom_id res chain seq x y z
N MET A 1 -5.84 23.62 -1.85
CA MET A 1 -4.52 23.01 -1.59
C MET A 1 -4.73 21.52 -1.66
N ALA A 2 -3.91 20.76 -2.37
CA ALA A 2 -4.02 19.31 -2.31
C ALA A 2 -3.63 18.90 -0.88
N ASP A 3 -4.47 18.09 -0.26
CA ASP A 3 -4.23 17.60 1.09
C ASP A 3 -2.93 16.80 1.08
N GLU A 4 -1.95 17.24 1.85
CA GLU A 4 -0.59 16.73 1.80
C GLU A 4 -0.51 15.36 2.48
N ILE A 5 0.12 14.41 1.79
CA ILE A 5 0.43 13.09 2.34
C ILE A 5 1.67 13.26 3.22
N GLU A 6 1.57 12.90 4.51
CA GLU A 6 2.68 12.99 5.46
C GLU A 6 2.85 11.67 6.20
N PHE A 7 3.99 11.02 6.00
CA PHE A 7 4.35 9.79 6.70
C PHE A 7 4.94 10.11 8.07
N GLY A 8 4.23 9.69 9.13
CA GLY A 8 4.79 9.69 10.47
C GLY A 8 5.53 8.39 10.81
N THR A 9 5.97 8.27 12.06
CA THR A 9 6.54 7.03 12.57
C THR A 9 5.52 5.89 12.47
N GLY A 10 5.79 4.91 11.61
CA GLY A 10 4.94 3.74 11.43
C GLY A 10 3.79 3.91 10.44
N GLY A 11 3.88 4.83 9.48
CA GLY A 11 2.98 4.95 8.35
C GLY A 11 2.29 6.31 8.22
N TRP A 12 1.61 6.52 7.11
CA TRP A 12 0.73 7.67 6.89
C TRP A 12 -0.65 7.37 7.49
N ARG A 13 -1.23 8.32 8.23
CA ARG A 13 -2.56 8.22 8.84
C ARG A 13 -3.30 9.53 8.70
N ALA A 14 -4.54 9.46 8.24
CA ALA A 14 -5.37 10.65 8.06
C ALA A 14 -6.87 10.33 8.22
N ILE A 15 -7.69 11.38 8.30
CA ILE A 15 -9.15 11.24 8.40
C ILE A 15 -9.71 10.77 7.06
N ILE A 16 -10.57 9.75 7.11
CA ILE A 16 -11.24 9.17 5.94
C ILE A 16 -12.12 10.23 5.28
N ALA A 17 -12.05 10.30 3.94
CA ALA A 17 -12.74 11.27 3.09
C ALA A 17 -12.29 12.75 3.24
N ASP A 18 -11.35 13.02 4.14
CA ASP A 18 -10.63 14.28 4.21
C ASP A 18 -9.29 14.16 3.45
N THR A 19 -8.22 13.79 4.14
CA THR A 19 -6.92 13.55 3.50
C THR A 19 -6.71 12.08 3.13
N PHE A 20 -7.28 11.12 3.89
CA PHE A 20 -7.25 9.70 3.51
C PHE A 20 -8.33 9.41 2.46
N THR A 21 -7.99 9.69 1.21
CA THR A 21 -8.88 9.55 0.05
C THR A 21 -8.37 8.46 -0.89
N ARG A 22 -9.25 7.98 -1.79
CA ARG A 22 -8.87 7.08 -2.88
C ARG A 22 -7.68 7.65 -3.68
N LEU A 23 -7.76 8.90 -4.09
CA LEU A 23 -6.72 9.54 -4.90
C LEU A 23 -5.36 9.54 -4.19
N ASN A 24 -5.33 9.87 -2.90
CA ASN A 24 -4.08 9.92 -2.16
C ASN A 24 -3.50 8.51 -1.90
N VAL A 25 -4.34 7.50 -1.67
CA VAL A 25 -3.89 6.09 -1.61
C VAL A 25 -3.31 5.64 -2.97
N GLU A 26 -3.98 5.98 -4.07
CA GLU A 26 -3.47 5.69 -5.43
C GLU A 26 -2.15 6.41 -5.72
N ARG A 27 -1.96 7.65 -5.25
CA ARG A 27 -0.68 8.38 -5.36
C ARG A 27 0.44 7.69 -4.60
N VAL A 28 0.17 7.21 -3.39
CA VAL A 28 1.17 6.46 -2.60
C VAL A 28 1.50 5.14 -3.29
N ALA A 29 0.50 4.42 -3.80
CA ALA A 29 0.72 3.18 -4.54
C ALA A 29 1.54 3.40 -5.83
N GLN A 30 1.28 4.49 -6.56
CA GLN A 30 2.07 4.86 -7.75
C GLN A 30 3.52 5.22 -7.37
N ALA A 31 3.71 6.00 -6.30
CA ALA A 31 5.05 6.35 -5.83
C ALA A 31 5.85 5.11 -5.39
N LEU A 32 5.19 4.13 -4.77
CA LEU A 32 5.80 2.85 -4.43
C LEU A 32 6.13 2.04 -5.69
N ALA A 33 5.24 2.01 -6.68
CA ALA A 33 5.48 1.34 -7.96
C ALA A 33 6.69 1.94 -8.69
N ASP A 34 6.76 3.26 -8.79
CA ASP A 34 7.89 3.97 -9.39
C ASP A 34 9.21 3.58 -8.68
N ARG A 35 9.20 3.54 -7.34
CA ARG A 35 10.37 3.15 -6.55
C ARG A 35 10.78 1.69 -6.81
N ILE A 36 9.82 0.77 -6.89
CA ILE A 36 10.08 -0.64 -7.18
C ILE A 36 10.78 -0.79 -8.54
N HIS A 37 10.35 -0.03 -9.55
CA HIS A 37 10.99 0.01 -10.86
C HIS A 37 12.39 0.62 -10.81
N ASP A 38 12.57 1.74 -10.10
CA ASP A 38 13.87 2.39 -9.93
C ASP A 38 14.90 1.43 -9.27
N GLU A 39 14.42 0.52 -8.40
CA GLU A 39 15.23 -0.49 -7.73
C GLU A 39 15.34 -1.82 -8.52
N ASN A 40 14.70 -1.94 -9.70
CA ASN A 40 14.60 -3.16 -10.51
C ASN A 40 14.05 -4.37 -9.72
N GLN A 41 13.04 -4.14 -8.88
CA GLN A 41 12.41 -5.14 -8.02
C GLN A 41 11.00 -5.56 -8.48
N GLU A 42 10.55 -5.17 -9.66
CA GLU A 42 9.22 -5.47 -10.22
C GLU A 42 8.95 -6.97 -10.41
N HIS A 43 10.00 -7.77 -10.46
CA HIS A 43 9.93 -9.24 -10.55
C HIS A 43 9.51 -9.90 -9.21
N ARG A 44 9.51 -9.15 -8.10
CA ARG A 44 9.12 -9.61 -6.77
C ARG A 44 7.69 -9.12 -6.45
N PRO A 45 6.83 -9.96 -5.87
CA PRO A 45 5.47 -9.55 -5.57
C PRO A 45 5.41 -8.50 -4.46
N VAL A 46 4.30 -7.75 -4.41
CA VAL A 46 3.93 -6.90 -3.29
C VAL A 46 2.73 -7.52 -2.57
N VAL A 47 2.83 -7.67 -1.25
CA VAL A 47 1.72 -8.12 -0.40
C VAL A 47 0.96 -6.91 0.10
N ILE A 48 -0.38 -6.95 0.03
CA ILE A 48 -1.26 -5.97 0.64
C ILE A 48 -2.21 -6.68 1.62
N GLY A 49 -2.24 -6.20 2.85
CA GLY A 49 -3.21 -6.60 3.86
C GLY A 49 -3.97 -5.39 4.40
N TYR A 50 -5.02 -5.63 5.17
CA TYR A 50 -5.86 -4.58 5.72
C TYR A 50 -6.51 -5.02 7.05
N ASP A 51 -6.92 -4.05 7.85
CA ASP A 51 -7.67 -4.26 9.08
C ASP A 51 -9.20 -4.13 8.86
N GLN A 52 -9.98 -4.11 9.95
CA GLN A 52 -11.44 -4.02 9.90
C GLN A 52 -11.97 -2.57 9.89
N ARG A 53 -11.14 -1.57 9.61
CA ARG A 53 -11.58 -0.18 9.53
C ARG A 53 -12.46 0.03 8.31
N PHE A 54 -13.27 1.09 8.39
CA PHE A 54 -14.15 1.50 7.29
C PHE A 54 -13.36 1.68 5.99
N LEU A 55 -13.83 1.05 4.91
CA LEU A 55 -13.23 1.05 3.57
C LEU A 55 -11.80 0.48 3.48
N SER A 56 -11.28 -0.20 4.52
CA SER A 56 -9.94 -0.79 4.43
C SER A 56 -9.79 -1.80 3.28
N PRO A 57 -10.77 -2.68 3.00
CA PRO A 57 -10.71 -3.54 1.82
C PRO A 57 -10.66 -2.76 0.51
N GLU A 58 -11.48 -1.71 0.36
CA GLU A 58 -11.55 -0.88 -0.85
C GLU A 58 -10.22 -0.13 -1.09
N PHE A 59 -9.63 0.45 -0.03
CA PHE A 59 -8.34 1.10 -0.12
C PHE A 59 -7.23 0.12 -0.51
N ALA A 60 -7.24 -1.10 0.01
CA ALA A 60 -6.31 -2.15 -0.38
C ALA A 60 -6.45 -2.50 -1.86
N TRP A 61 -7.68 -2.60 -2.36
CA TRP A 61 -7.95 -2.86 -3.78
C TRP A 61 -7.51 -1.71 -4.69
N TRP A 62 -7.78 -0.46 -4.33
CA TRP A 62 -7.32 0.69 -5.14
C TRP A 62 -5.81 0.77 -5.22
N ALA A 63 -5.10 0.46 -4.14
CA ALA A 63 -3.64 0.34 -4.19
C ALA A 63 -3.18 -0.80 -5.10
N ALA A 64 -3.87 -1.95 -5.05
CA ALA A 64 -3.56 -3.10 -5.90
C ALA A 64 -3.78 -2.83 -7.38
N GLU A 65 -4.88 -2.14 -7.75
CA GLU A 65 -5.17 -1.73 -9.12
C GLU A 65 -4.05 -0.86 -9.72
N VAL A 66 -3.45 0.01 -8.89
CA VAL A 66 -2.32 0.85 -9.31
C VAL A 66 -1.05 0.03 -9.46
N LEU A 67 -0.69 -0.78 -8.47
CA LEU A 67 0.52 -1.62 -8.55
C LEU A 67 0.46 -2.56 -9.75
N ALA A 68 -0.68 -3.22 -9.98
CA ALA A 68 -0.89 -4.08 -11.13
C ALA A 68 -0.87 -3.31 -12.46
N GLY A 69 -1.36 -2.07 -12.49
CA GLY A 69 -1.26 -1.17 -13.64
C GLY A 69 0.17 -0.74 -13.98
N ASN A 70 1.11 -0.99 -13.07
CA ASN A 70 2.54 -0.80 -13.25
C ASN A 70 3.30 -2.14 -13.38
N ASP A 71 2.63 -3.20 -13.83
CA ASP A 71 3.21 -4.52 -14.09
C ASP A 71 3.83 -5.21 -12.86
N ILE A 72 3.37 -4.84 -11.66
CA ILE A 72 3.83 -5.44 -10.40
C ILE A 72 2.82 -6.50 -9.96
N VAL A 73 3.30 -7.71 -9.66
CA VAL A 73 2.47 -8.79 -9.14
C VAL A 73 2.03 -8.47 -7.71
N VAL A 74 0.71 -8.41 -7.49
CA VAL A 74 0.12 -8.12 -6.18
C VAL A 74 -0.50 -9.36 -5.55
N ARG A 75 -0.29 -9.53 -4.26
CA ARG A 75 -0.90 -10.56 -3.42
C ARG A 75 -1.75 -9.87 -2.34
N ILE A 76 -3.06 -9.96 -2.42
CA ILE A 76 -3.96 -9.42 -1.39
C ILE A 76 -4.32 -10.53 -0.42
N ILE A 77 -4.21 -10.23 0.87
CA ILE A 77 -4.78 -11.10 1.92
C ILE A 77 -6.30 -10.90 1.88
N ASP A 78 -7.05 -11.97 1.64
CA ASP A 78 -8.48 -11.96 1.32
C ASP A 78 -9.42 -11.64 2.49
N ARG A 79 -8.85 -11.42 3.66
CA ARG A 79 -9.57 -11.14 4.93
C ARG A 79 -8.81 -10.14 5.78
N PRO A 80 -9.48 -9.46 6.72
CA PRO A 80 -8.79 -8.61 7.68
C PRO A 80 -7.71 -9.38 8.42
N ALA A 81 -6.51 -8.82 8.48
CA ALA A 81 -5.33 -9.45 9.05
C ALA A 81 -4.59 -8.50 10.00
N PRO A 82 -4.08 -8.99 11.13
CA PRO A 82 -3.24 -8.17 11.99
C PRO A 82 -1.90 -7.85 11.31
N THR A 83 -1.35 -6.67 11.60
CA THR A 83 -0.09 -6.20 11.03
C THR A 83 1.05 -7.23 11.08
N PRO A 84 1.29 -7.94 12.19
CA PRO A 84 2.36 -8.95 12.24
C PRO A 84 2.22 -10.07 11.21
N MET A 85 0.98 -10.45 10.88
CA MET A 85 0.68 -11.46 9.87
C MET A 85 1.03 -10.96 8.47
N ILE A 86 0.70 -9.70 8.17
CA ILE A 86 1.06 -9.07 6.90
C ILE A 86 2.59 -9.01 6.76
N MET A 87 3.28 -8.56 7.81
CA MET A 87 4.74 -8.49 7.87
C MET A 87 5.39 -9.88 7.66
N TRP A 88 4.85 -10.90 8.33
CA TRP A 88 5.31 -12.28 8.15
C TRP A 88 5.14 -12.75 6.70
N THR A 89 4.00 -12.46 6.07
CA THR A 89 3.72 -12.82 4.68
C THR A 89 4.70 -12.12 3.71
N VAL A 90 5.02 -10.83 3.95
CA VAL A 90 6.03 -10.11 3.16
C VAL A 90 7.38 -10.84 3.20
N ARG A 91 7.78 -11.29 4.39
CA ARG A 91 9.02 -12.05 4.57
C ARG A 91 8.96 -13.44 3.92
N ASP A 92 7.89 -14.17 4.16
CA ASP A 92 7.72 -15.56 3.72
C ASP A 92 7.68 -15.69 2.19
N LEU A 93 7.03 -14.73 1.51
CA LEU A 93 6.98 -14.68 0.05
C LEU A 93 8.19 -13.99 -0.60
N GLY A 94 9.17 -13.57 0.18
CA GLY A 94 10.36 -12.88 -0.34
C GLY A 94 10.06 -11.57 -1.05
N CYS A 95 9.01 -10.85 -0.62
CA CYS A 95 8.63 -9.57 -1.22
C CYS A 95 9.69 -8.50 -0.98
N ALA A 96 9.92 -7.63 -1.97
CA ALA A 96 10.73 -6.42 -1.75
C ALA A 96 9.98 -5.43 -0.85
N TYR A 97 8.68 -5.32 -1.08
CA TYR A 97 7.78 -4.41 -0.36
C TYR A 97 6.46 -5.08 0.01
N GLY A 98 5.78 -4.50 1.00
CA GLY A 98 4.41 -4.81 1.35
C GLY A 98 3.67 -3.57 1.85
N MET A 99 2.36 -3.66 1.91
CA MET A 99 1.51 -2.58 2.39
C MET A 99 0.49 -3.11 3.38
N ALA A 100 0.13 -2.30 4.38
CA ALA A 100 -1.01 -2.56 5.25
C ALA A 100 -1.92 -1.32 5.30
N VAL A 101 -3.20 -1.52 5.03
CA VAL A 101 -4.22 -0.49 5.24
C VAL A 101 -4.69 -0.59 6.68
N THR A 102 -4.23 0.34 7.50
CA THR A 102 -4.50 0.39 8.95
C THR A 102 -4.10 1.74 9.54
N ALA A 103 -4.83 2.22 10.51
CA ALA A 103 -4.43 3.36 11.33
C ALA A 103 -4.05 2.95 12.77
N SER A 104 -3.73 1.66 13.01
CA SER A 104 -3.28 1.16 14.32
C SER A 104 -4.29 1.46 15.44
N HIS A 105 -3.95 2.35 16.37
CA HIS A 105 -4.78 2.74 17.52
C HIS A 105 -5.50 4.09 17.36
N ASN A 106 -5.44 4.73 16.20
CA ASN A 106 -6.16 5.97 15.95
C ASN A 106 -7.68 5.75 16.02
N PRO A 107 -8.49 6.80 16.30
CA PRO A 107 -9.95 6.73 16.27
C PRO A 107 -10.51 6.13 14.96
N ALA A 108 -11.75 5.67 14.99
CA ALA A 108 -12.40 5.00 13.86
C ALA A 108 -12.57 5.90 12.61
N THR A 109 -12.54 7.23 12.79
CA THR A 109 -12.57 8.20 11.69
C THR A 109 -11.28 8.25 10.87
N TYR A 110 -10.19 7.64 11.36
CA TYR A 110 -8.90 7.55 10.68
C TYR A 110 -8.77 6.23 9.92
N ASN A 111 -8.08 6.29 8.80
CA ASN A 111 -7.42 5.13 8.23
C ASN A 111 -5.96 5.48 7.94
N GLY A 112 -5.17 4.53 7.44
CA GLY A 112 -3.76 4.77 7.21
C GLY A 112 -3.17 3.72 6.28
N LEU A 113 -1.92 3.96 5.94
CA LEU A 113 -1.16 3.10 5.06
C LEU A 113 0.26 2.96 5.58
N LYS A 114 0.64 1.73 5.89
CA LYS A 114 2.00 1.36 6.23
C LYS A 114 2.69 0.76 5.02
N VAL A 115 4.00 0.99 4.92
CA VAL A 115 4.87 0.33 3.94
C VAL A 115 5.84 -0.56 4.71
N PHE A 116 6.00 -1.78 4.23
CA PHE A 116 6.99 -2.74 4.71
C PHE A 116 8.07 -2.95 3.66
N THR A 117 9.27 -3.24 4.13
CA THR A 117 10.42 -3.57 3.30
C THR A 117 10.77 -5.05 3.43
N GLU A 118 11.75 -5.48 2.67
CA GLU A 118 12.29 -6.85 2.70
C GLU A 118 12.46 -7.40 4.14
N GLY A 119 12.08 -8.66 4.32
CA GLY A 119 12.07 -9.30 5.62
C GLY A 119 10.87 -8.93 6.50
N GLY A 120 9.87 -8.22 5.95
CA GLY A 120 8.64 -7.83 6.67
C GLY A 120 8.90 -6.79 7.76
N ARG A 121 9.76 -5.83 7.51
CA ARG A 121 10.10 -4.77 8.47
C ARG A 121 9.34 -3.49 8.14
N ASP A 122 8.98 -2.70 9.15
CA ASP A 122 8.47 -1.35 8.92
C ASP A 122 9.49 -0.54 8.10
N ALA A 123 9.01 0.15 7.06
CA ALA A 123 9.85 1.03 6.26
C ALA A 123 10.35 2.19 7.12
N LYS A 124 11.66 2.42 7.07
CA LYS A 124 12.28 3.55 7.75
C LYS A 124 12.05 4.85 6.99
N VAL A 125 12.37 5.97 7.63
CA VAL A 125 12.18 7.32 7.09
C VAL A 125 12.89 7.51 5.74
N GLU A 126 14.05 6.91 5.57
CA GLU A 126 14.83 6.95 4.32
C GLU A 126 14.10 6.29 3.13
N ILE A 127 13.08 5.48 3.42
CA ILE A 127 12.21 4.85 2.42
C ILE A 127 10.92 5.62 2.26
N THR A 128 10.28 6.02 3.38
CA THR A 128 8.96 6.63 3.35
C THR A 128 8.98 8.09 2.91
N GLU A 129 10.04 8.85 3.24
CA GLU A 129 10.17 10.24 2.83
C GLU A 129 10.25 10.43 1.30
N PRO A 130 11.10 9.69 0.55
CA PRO A 130 11.07 9.73 -0.92
C PRO A 130 9.70 9.31 -1.51
N ILE A 131 9.03 8.30 -0.94
CA ILE A 131 7.69 7.90 -1.37
C ILE A 131 6.69 9.03 -1.15
N GLN A 132 6.73 9.69 0.00
CA GLN A 132 5.90 10.86 0.33
C GLN A 132 6.09 12.00 -0.67
N HIS A 133 7.33 12.42 -0.89
CA HIS A 133 7.66 13.49 -1.83
C HIS A 133 7.18 13.15 -3.25
N ARG A 134 7.41 11.93 -3.68
CA ARG A 134 6.94 11.45 -5.00
C ARG A 134 5.42 11.47 -5.06
N ALA A 135 4.72 10.90 -4.07
CA ALA A 135 3.26 10.84 -4.03
C ALA A 135 2.62 12.23 -4.10
N ASN A 136 3.16 13.21 -3.37
CA ASN A 136 2.68 14.59 -3.39
C ASN A 136 2.91 15.30 -4.75
N SER A 137 3.85 14.83 -5.56
CA SER A 137 4.14 15.38 -6.89
C SER A 137 3.31 14.72 -8.01
N ILE A 138 2.72 13.57 -7.80
CA ILE A 138 1.99 12.81 -8.83
C ILE A 138 0.66 13.49 -9.17
N SER A 139 0.48 13.81 -10.46
CA SER A 139 -0.82 14.25 -10.97
C SER A 139 -1.79 13.07 -11.14
N PRO A 140 -3.09 13.24 -10.91
CA PRO A 140 -4.09 12.15 -11.07
C PRO A 140 -4.06 11.46 -12.45
N LYS A 141 -3.65 12.19 -13.51
CA LYS A 141 -3.53 11.64 -14.87
C LYS A 141 -2.32 10.73 -15.07
N ASP A 142 -1.33 10.83 -14.20
CA ASP A 142 -0.08 10.07 -14.28
C ASP A 142 -0.15 8.75 -13.51
N ILE A 143 -1.27 8.51 -12.81
CA ILE A 143 -1.51 7.26 -12.08
C ILE A 143 -1.94 6.19 -13.08
N ARG A 144 -1.15 5.13 -13.19
CA ARG A 144 -1.48 3.95 -13.99
C ARG A 144 -2.32 2.99 -13.17
N ARG A 145 -3.45 2.58 -13.70
CA ARG A 145 -4.30 1.59 -13.03
C ARG A 145 -4.96 0.65 -14.04
N VAL A 146 -5.21 -0.56 -13.60
CA VAL A 146 -6.03 -1.54 -14.31
C VAL A 146 -7.35 -1.72 -13.58
N HIS A 147 -8.35 -2.25 -14.27
CA HIS A 147 -9.60 -2.60 -13.60
C HIS A 147 -9.38 -3.80 -12.68
N ARG A 148 -10.11 -3.85 -11.57
CA ARG A 148 -10.01 -4.92 -10.56
C ARG A 148 -10.07 -6.33 -11.13
N THR A 149 -10.88 -6.56 -12.16
CA THR A 149 -10.98 -7.86 -12.86
C THR A 149 -9.72 -8.23 -13.61
N ASP A 150 -8.93 -7.26 -14.04
CA ASP A 150 -7.70 -7.44 -14.83
C ASP A 150 -6.46 -7.44 -13.93
N ALA A 151 -6.59 -6.92 -12.70
CA ALA A 151 -5.56 -6.96 -11.66
C ALA A 151 -5.34 -8.38 -11.08
N VAL A 152 -5.99 -9.40 -11.66
CA VAL A 152 -6.10 -10.73 -11.08
C VAL A 152 -4.88 -11.59 -11.40
N SER A 153 -3.86 -11.46 -10.59
CA SER A 153 -3.05 -12.62 -10.22
C SER A 153 -3.29 -12.92 -8.74
N TYR A 154 -4.56 -13.30 -8.44
CA TYR A 154 -4.95 -13.64 -7.07
C TYR A 154 -4.28 -14.92 -6.65
N THR A 155 -3.53 -14.85 -5.60
CA THR A 155 -3.33 -16.00 -4.74
C THR A 155 -4.12 -15.76 -3.48
N HIS A 156 -5.16 -16.52 -3.26
CA HIS A 156 -5.73 -16.66 -1.94
C HIS A 156 -4.60 -17.15 -1.04
N LEU A 157 -4.09 -16.29 -0.16
CA LEU A 157 -3.20 -16.73 0.89
C LEU A 157 -4.07 -17.43 1.93
N THR A 158 -4.26 -18.73 1.76
CA THR A 158 -4.67 -19.59 2.85
C THR A 158 -3.47 -19.65 3.79
N LEU A 159 -3.57 -18.94 4.89
CA LEU A 159 -2.61 -19.06 5.97
C LEU A 159 -2.80 -20.40 6.65
N PRO A 160 -1.72 -21.06 7.06
CA PRO A 160 -1.78 -22.32 7.77
C PRO A 160 -2.54 -22.20 9.08
#